data_ff4606138972758c0678b65d89d6a262
#
_entry.id   ff4606138972758c0678b65d89d6a262
#
_cell.length_a   1.000
_cell.length_b   1.000
_cell.length_c   1.000
_cell.angle_alpha   90.00
_cell.angle_beta   90.00
_cell.angle_gamma   90.00
#
_symmetry.space_group_name_H-M   'P 1'
#
loop_
_entity.id
_entity.type
_entity.pdbx_description
1 polymer ?
#
loop_
_entity_poly.entity_id
_entity_poly.type
_entity_poly.pdbx_seq_one_letter_code
_entity_poly.pdbx_strand_id
1 'polypeptide(L)'
;MKPTVIVLLFVGAALAVVLIAYERDMRAARERIAAGSQIAQTRCGPIEYAVLGDGPPVLFVHGAGGGFDQGLEMAASLAKDGFTVVLMSRFGYLRTPLPADASAAAQADAHACLLDALKIERAAIAGGSAGAPSAMQFALRHAERCSALVLLVPAAYVPRASNEAPLKTPPGTPLLFETALRSDFLFWAMIRLAPATVMRALLATPPEDVRAASADEQARMAEMMEIILPVSRRRLGLLNDAAVISTLPRYQLERISVPTLVLSVADDLFGTFEAARYSASHIPHARFVGYATGGHLWVGHHQEVLSEIAAFLKQ
;
A
#
# COMPACT_ATOMS: atom_id res chain seq x y z
N MET A 1 -22.66 40.83 27.35
CA MET A 1 -21.67 39.77 27.68
C MET A 1 -20.29 40.38 27.62
N LYS A 2 -19.41 40.01 28.56
CA LYS A 2 -18.00 40.45 28.48
C LYS A 2 -17.32 39.87 27.26
N PRO A 3 -16.50 40.62 26.49
CA PRO A 3 -15.86 40.11 25.26
C PRO A 3 -15.09 38.78 25.47
N THR A 4 -14.52 38.59 26.63
CA THR A 4 -13.86 37.35 27.02
C THR A 4 -14.78 36.13 27.02
N VAL A 5 -16.06 36.29 27.44
CA VAL A 5 -17.06 35.22 27.44
C VAL A 5 -17.45 34.84 26.01
N ILE A 6 -17.55 35.83 25.11
CA ILE A 6 -17.85 35.62 23.68
C ILE A 6 -16.71 34.83 23.06
N VAL A 7 -15.45 35.22 23.27
CA VAL A 7 -14.27 34.51 22.74
C VAL A 7 -14.23 33.07 23.24
N LEU A 8 -14.47 32.81 24.53
CA LEU A 8 -14.47 31.46 25.09
C LEU A 8 -15.59 30.59 24.49
N LEU A 9 -16.78 31.17 24.24
CA LEU A 9 -17.87 30.45 23.56
C LEU A 9 -17.54 30.10 22.14
N PHE A 10 -16.89 31.00 21.37
CA PHE A 10 -16.44 30.71 20.00
C PHE A 10 -15.36 29.64 19.96
N VAL A 11 -14.37 29.70 20.85
CA VAL A 11 -13.31 28.67 20.96
C VAL A 11 -13.93 27.33 21.36
N GLY A 12 -14.86 27.30 22.32
CA GLY A 12 -15.57 26.08 22.70
C GLY A 12 -16.38 25.48 21.57
N ALA A 13 -17.10 26.32 20.82
CA ALA A 13 -17.87 25.87 19.65
C ALA A 13 -16.96 25.32 18.54
N ALA A 14 -15.84 25.99 18.24
CA ALA A 14 -14.88 25.54 17.27
C ALA A 14 -14.25 24.17 17.66
N LEU A 15 -13.88 24.01 18.92
CA LEU A 15 -13.37 22.72 19.44
C LEU A 15 -14.43 21.62 19.34
N ALA A 16 -15.69 21.92 19.66
CA ALA A 16 -16.77 20.95 19.54
C ALA A 16 -16.95 20.50 18.09
N VAL A 17 -16.91 21.43 17.12
CA VAL A 17 -17.01 21.10 15.67
C VAL A 17 -15.85 20.19 15.26
N VAL A 18 -14.61 20.49 15.67
CA VAL A 18 -13.43 19.66 15.36
C VAL A 18 -13.57 18.26 15.94
N LEU A 19 -14.00 18.15 17.22
CA LEU A 19 -14.17 16.85 17.88
C LEU A 19 -15.30 16.03 17.22
N ILE A 20 -16.41 16.66 16.86
CA ILE A 20 -17.52 15.98 16.15
C ILE A 20 -17.05 15.46 14.78
N ALA A 21 -16.32 16.28 14.03
CA ALA A 21 -15.77 15.87 12.75
C ALA A 21 -14.79 14.70 12.90
N TYR A 22 -13.87 14.79 13.85
CA TYR A 22 -12.93 13.72 14.16
C TYR A 22 -13.63 12.41 14.52
N GLU A 23 -14.57 12.45 15.47
CA GLU A 23 -15.29 11.25 15.91
C GLU A 23 -16.13 10.63 14.79
N ARG A 24 -16.75 11.45 13.93
CA ARG A 24 -17.49 10.98 12.74
C ARG A 24 -16.54 10.22 11.81
N ASP A 25 -15.42 10.83 11.44
CA ASP A 25 -14.48 10.27 10.46
C ASP A 25 -13.80 9.02 11.04
N MET A 26 -13.44 9.04 12.33
CA MET A 26 -12.87 7.88 13.01
C MET A 26 -13.86 6.74 13.19
N ARG A 27 -15.14 7.03 13.37
CA ARG A 27 -16.19 6.00 13.39
C ARG A 27 -16.27 5.31 12.04
N ALA A 28 -16.37 6.07 10.95
CA ALA A 28 -16.39 5.52 9.59
C ALA A 28 -15.13 4.69 9.30
N ALA A 29 -13.94 5.15 9.70
CA ALA A 29 -12.69 4.42 9.56
C ALA A 29 -12.69 3.10 10.36
N ARG A 30 -13.18 3.11 11.60
CA ARG A 30 -13.29 1.90 12.43
C ARG A 30 -14.31 0.91 11.87
N GLU A 31 -15.45 1.37 11.38
CA GLU A 31 -16.47 0.53 10.73
C GLU A 31 -15.94 -0.12 9.46
N ARG A 32 -15.19 0.62 8.63
CA ARG A 32 -14.54 0.08 7.41
C ARG A 32 -13.63 -1.09 7.72
N ILE A 33 -12.74 -0.98 8.74
CA ILE A 33 -11.80 -2.05 9.08
C ILE A 33 -12.41 -3.16 9.93
N ALA A 34 -13.58 -2.95 10.52
CA ALA A 34 -14.29 -3.96 11.31
C ALA A 34 -15.11 -4.93 10.47
N ALA A 35 -15.48 -4.51 9.25
CA ALA A 35 -16.33 -5.25 8.34
C ALA A 35 -15.54 -5.74 7.11
N GLY A 36 -16.04 -6.76 6.45
CA GLY A 36 -15.54 -7.21 5.14
C GLY A 36 -14.29 -8.08 5.18
N SER A 37 -13.70 -8.36 6.35
CA SER A 37 -12.54 -9.25 6.47
C SER A 37 -12.75 -10.37 7.49
N GLN A 38 -11.99 -11.44 7.31
CA GLN A 38 -11.94 -12.64 8.16
C GLN A 38 -10.52 -12.84 8.67
N ILE A 39 -10.34 -13.76 9.63
CA ILE A 39 -9.03 -14.19 10.11
C ILE A 39 -8.88 -15.67 9.78
N ALA A 40 -7.86 -15.98 8.96
CA ALA A 40 -7.40 -17.35 8.77
C ALA A 40 -6.44 -17.71 9.90
N GLN A 41 -6.71 -18.79 10.60
CA GLN A 41 -5.74 -19.42 11.51
C GLN A 41 -4.81 -20.28 10.68
N THR A 42 -3.55 -19.85 10.54
CA THR A 42 -2.56 -20.53 9.72
C THR A 42 -1.39 -21.04 10.55
N ARG A 43 -0.57 -21.92 9.99
CA ARG A 43 0.69 -22.35 10.63
C ARG A 43 1.69 -21.19 10.84
N CYS A 44 1.54 -20.10 10.07
CA CYS A 44 2.35 -18.87 10.20
C CYS A 44 1.71 -17.83 11.16
N GLY A 45 0.68 -18.23 11.91
CA GLY A 45 -0.10 -17.35 12.78
C GLY A 45 -1.40 -16.86 12.14
N PRO A 46 -2.18 -16.03 12.84
CA PRO A 46 -3.42 -15.47 12.32
C PRO A 46 -3.14 -14.43 11.25
N ILE A 47 -3.85 -14.53 10.13
CA ILE A 47 -3.74 -13.59 9.01
C ILE A 47 -5.14 -13.08 8.67
N GLU A 48 -5.29 -11.75 8.69
CA GLU A 48 -6.52 -11.09 8.24
C GLU A 48 -6.57 -11.03 6.72
N TYR A 49 -7.74 -11.32 6.16
CA TYR A 49 -7.97 -11.31 4.71
C TYR A 49 -9.43 -11.01 4.35
N ALA A 50 -9.63 -10.61 3.10
CA ALA A 50 -10.93 -10.57 2.43
C ALA A 50 -10.83 -11.26 1.07
N VAL A 51 -11.97 -11.71 0.54
CA VAL A 51 -12.03 -12.36 -0.79
C VAL A 51 -13.19 -11.72 -1.57
N LEU A 52 -12.92 -11.36 -2.84
CA LEU A 52 -13.91 -10.86 -3.78
C LEU A 52 -13.81 -11.63 -5.10
N GLY A 53 -14.97 -11.83 -5.73
CA GLY A 53 -15.06 -12.45 -7.06
C GLY A 53 -14.98 -13.97 -7.03
N ASP A 54 -15.04 -14.55 -8.24
CA ASP A 54 -15.01 -15.99 -8.50
C ASP A 54 -14.23 -16.25 -9.80
N GLY A 55 -13.19 -17.09 -9.75
CA GLY A 55 -12.33 -17.41 -10.87
C GLY A 55 -10.86 -17.60 -10.47
N PRO A 56 -9.90 -17.47 -11.41
CA PRO A 56 -8.49 -17.63 -11.13
C PRO A 56 -8.02 -16.72 -9.97
N PRO A 57 -7.29 -17.26 -8.98
CA PRO A 57 -6.97 -16.50 -7.79
C PRO A 57 -5.80 -15.53 -7.99
N VAL A 58 -5.95 -14.33 -7.44
CA VAL A 58 -4.94 -13.28 -7.35
C VAL A 58 -4.78 -12.88 -5.89
N LEU A 59 -3.59 -13.06 -5.33
CA LEU A 59 -3.26 -12.55 -4.01
C LEU A 59 -2.73 -11.11 -4.14
N PHE A 60 -3.46 -10.15 -3.59
CA PHE A 60 -3.05 -8.75 -3.55
C PHE A 60 -2.35 -8.41 -2.23
N VAL A 61 -1.10 -7.93 -2.35
CA VAL A 61 -0.23 -7.55 -1.24
C VAL A 61 -0.10 -6.03 -1.22
N HIS A 62 -0.77 -5.41 -0.27
CA HIS A 62 -0.88 -3.95 -0.15
C HIS A 62 0.44 -3.23 0.12
N GLY A 63 0.51 -1.93 -0.19
CA GLY A 63 1.63 -1.04 0.11
C GLY A 63 1.68 -0.57 1.58
N ALA A 64 2.56 0.39 1.87
CA ALA A 64 2.65 0.99 3.18
C ALA A 64 1.35 1.72 3.56
N GLY A 65 0.99 1.66 4.85
CA GLY A 65 -0.24 2.27 5.36
C GLY A 65 -1.53 1.53 4.99
N GLY A 66 -1.43 0.40 4.26
CA GLY A 66 -2.58 -0.38 3.83
C GLY A 66 -3.11 -1.38 4.86
N GLY A 67 -3.77 -2.38 4.35
CA GLY A 67 -4.42 -3.52 4.98
C GLY A 67 -5.25 -4.18 3.89
N PHE A 68 -6.09 -5.14 4.24
CA PHE A 68 -7.02 -5.76 3.28
C PHE A 68 -7.88 -4.73 2.55
N ASP A 69 -8.16 -3.61 3.20
CA ASP A 69 -9.04 -2.54 2.70
C ASP A 69 -8.39 -1.64 1.64
N GLN A 70 -7.06 -1.59 1.52
CA GLN A 70 -6.39 -0.73 0.54
C GLN A 70 -6.63 -1.17 -0.92
N GLY A 71 -6.80 -2.46 -1.15
CA GLY A 71 -6.98 -3.01 -2.50
C GLY A 71 -8.42 -3.26 -2.92
N LEU A 72 -9.41 -2.84 -2.13
CA LEU A 72 -10.83 -3.20 -2.39
C LEU A 72 -11.35 -2.69 -3.74
N GLU A 73 -11.00 -1.47 -4.15
CA GLU A 73 -11.41 -0.93 -5.44
C GLU A 73 -10.82 -1.73 -6.61
N MET A 74 -9.50 -1.98 -6.57
CA MET A 74 -8.82 -2.81 -7.57
C MET A 74 -9.38 -4.24 -7.59
N ALA A 75 -9.62 -4.82 -6.41
CA ALA A 75 -10.22 -6.15 -6.29
C ALA A 75 -11.63 -6.21 -6.89
N ALA A 76 -12.44 -5.17 -6.67
CA ALA A 76 -13.78 -5.09 -7.25
C ALA A 76 -13.73 -5.00 -8.79
N SER A 77 -12.74 -4.32 -9.36
CA SER A 77 -12.51 -4.28 -10.81
C SER A 77 -12.09 -5.64 -11.35
N LEU A 78 -11.06 -6.26 -10.77
CA LEU A 78 -10.58 -7.58 -11.20
C LEU A 78 -11.63 -8.68 -11.00
N ALA A 79 -12.47 -8.57 -9.95
CA ALA A 79 -13.58 -9.49 -9.75
C ALA A 79 -14.62 -9.41 -10.87
N LYS A 80 -14.92 -8.20 -11.38
CA LYS A 80 -15.76 -8.02 -12.57
C LYS A 80 -15.13 -8.61 -13.84
N ASP A 81 -13.82 -8.64 -13.90
CA ASP A 81 -13.04 -9.26 -14.97
C ASP A 81 -12.91 -10.78 -14.86
N GLY A 82 -13.54 -11.40 -13.84
CA GLY A 82 -13.63 -12.84 -13.64
C GLY A 82 -12.48 -13.43 -12.83
N PHE A 83 -11.86 -12.68 -11.93
CA PHE A 83 -10.85 -13.17 -11.00
C PHE A 83 -11.38 -13.31 -9.57
N THR A 84 -10.82 -14.25 -8.81
CA THR A 84 -10.93 -14.26 -7.35
C THR A 84 -9.76 -13.45 -6.78
N VAL A 85 -10.05 -12.35 -6.09
CA VAL A 85 -9.00 -11.54 -5.46
C VAL A 85 -8.99 -11.77 -3.96
N VAL A 86 -7.85 -12.26 -3.45
CA VAL A 86 -7.56 -12.39 -2.03
C VAL A 86 -6.77 -11.16 -1.58
N LEU A 87 -7.38 -10.36 -0.74
CA LEU A 87 -6.78 -9.19 -0.10
C LEU A 87 -6.31 -9.58 1.29
N MET A 88 -5.07 -9.32 1.65
CA MET A 88 -4.57 -9.63 2.98
C MET A 88 -4.05 -8.40 3.71
N SER A 89 -4.10 -8.42 5.04
CA SER A 89 -3.34 -7.49 5.87
C SER A 89 -1.97 -8.10 6.15
N ARG A 90 -0.89 -7.38 5.76
CA ARG A 90 0.50 -7.82 6.01
C ARG A 90 0.85 -7.73 7.49
N PHE A 91 1.99 -8.25 7.88
CA PHE A 91 2.48 -8.24 9.26
C PHE A 91 2.44 -6.85 9.90
N GLY A 92 1.87 -6.75 11.10
CA GLY A 92 1.73 -5.52 11.86
C GLY A 92 0.63 -4.57 11.38
N TYR A 93 -0.18 -4.99 10.40
CA TYR A 93 -1.33 -4.22 9.91
C TYR A 93 -2.65 -4.81 10.38
N LEU A 94 -3.52 -3.92 10.84
CA LEU A 94 -4.89 -4.21 11.29
C LEU A 94 -4.94 -5.37 12.29
N ARG A 95 -5.49 -6.54 11.90
CA ARG A 95 -5.64 -7.70 12.77
C ARG A 95 -4.56 -8.77 12.57
N THR A 96 -3.63 -8.57 11.63
CA THR A 96 -2.47 -9.45 11.44
C THR A 96 -1.34 -9.00 12.37
N PRO A 97 -0.89 -9.81 13.34
CA PRO A 97 0.17 -9.40 14.26
C PRO A 97 1.52 -9.26 13.56
N LEU A 98 2.44 -8.55 14.21
CA LEU A 98 3.83 -8.48 13.81
C LEU A 98 4.61 -9.61 14.49
N PRO A 99 5.13 -10.62 13.76
CA PRO A 99 5.93 -11.69 14.34
C PRO A 99 7.36 -11.23 14.66
N ALA A 100 8.13 -12.06 15.36
CA ALA A 100 9.54 -11.79 15.64
C ALA A 100 10.41 -11.69 14.37
N ASP A 101 10.19 -12.60 13.39
CA ASP A 101 10.71 -12.45 12.04
C ASP A 101 9.62 -11.87 11.13
N ALA A 102 9.74 -10.59 10.84
CA ALA A 102 8.85 -9.85 9.95
C ALA A 102 9.56 -9.43 8.64
N SER A 103 10.57 -10.19 8.23
CA SER A 103 11.27 -10.00 6.97
C SER A 103 10.37 -10.22 5.74
N ALA A 104 10.78 -9.72 4.58
CA ALA A 104 10.08 -9.98 3.33
C ALA A 104 9.99 -11.48 2.99
N ALA A 105 10.98 -12.27 3.39
CA ALA A 105 10.98 -13.73 3.23
C ALA A 105 9.92 -14.40 4.12
N ALA A 106 9.87 -14.05 5.41
CA ALA A 106 8.85 -14.55 6.34
C ALA A 106 7.44 -14.12 5.92
N GLN A 107 7.28 -12.89 5.41
CA GLN A 107 6.00 -12.43 4.86
C GLN A 107 5.60 -13.24 3.61
N ALA A 108 6.56 -13.63 2.76
CA ALA A 108 6.28 -14.50 1.61
C ALA A 108 5.84 -15.91 2.05
N ASP A 109 6.45 -16.46 3.11
CA ASP A 109 6.01 -17.73 3.69
C ASP A 109 4.59 -17.61 4.29
N ALA A 110 4.24 -16.46 4.87
CA ALA A 110 2.88 -16.19 5.34
C ALA A 110 1.86 -16.07 4.18
N HIS A 111 2.27 -15.59 3.01
CA HIS A 111 1.42 -15.64 1.81
C HIS A 111 1.07 -17.09 1.44
N ALA A 112 2.07 -17.98 1.43
CA ALA A 112 1.83 -19.41 1.18
C ALA A 112 0.92 -20.03 2.26
N CYS A 113 1.13 -19.70 3.53
CA CYS A 113 0.28 -20.15 4.62
C CYS A 113 -1.18 -19.71 4.49
N LEU A 114 -1.43 -18.50 4.00
CA LEU A 114 -2.78 -18.01 3.73
C LEU A 114 -3.42 -18.78 2.58
N LEU A 115 -2.70 -18.98 1.47
CA LEU A 115 -3.19 -19.77 0.34
C LEU A 115 -3.52 -21.21 0.76
N ASP A 116 -2.70 -21.85 1.61
CA ASP A 116 -2.97 -23.18 2.15
C ASP A 116 -4.28 -23.19 2.97
N ALA A 117 -4.48 -22.22 3.85
CA ALA A 117 -5.69 -22.11 4.67
C ALA A 117 -6.95 -21.89 3.81
N LEU A 118 -6.81 -21.25 2.66
CA LEU A 118 -7.89 -21.03 1.70
C LEU A 118 -8.03 -22.16 0.67
N LYS A 119 -7.18 -23.19 0.74
CA LYS A 119 -7.12 -24.32 -0.21
C LYS A 119 -6.88 -23.86 -1.66
N ILE A 120 -6.08 -22.82 -1.82
CA ILE A 120 -5.64 -22.30 -3.11
C ILE A 120 -4.26 -22.89 -3.40
N GLU A 121 -4.16 -23.75 -4.40
CA GLU A 121 -2.91 -24.41 -4.77
C GLU A 121 -1.93 -23.43 -5.44
N ARG A 122 -2.42 -22.56 -6.30
CA ARG A 122 -1.61 -21.61 -7.08
C ARG A 122 -2.36 -20.31 -7.31
N ALA A 123 -1.68 -19.18 -7.19
CA ALA A 123 -2.27 -17.86 -7.41
C ALA A 123 -1.28 -16.93 -8.13
N ALA A 124 -1.80 -15.96 -8.89
CA ALA A 124 -1.02 -14.78 -9.23
C ALA A 124 -0.79 -13.95 -7.97
N ILE A 125 0.35 -13.28 -7.87
CA ILE A 125 0.63 -12.36 -6.77
C ILE A 125 0.85 -10.95 -7.31
N ALA A 126 0.12 -9.98 -6.75
CA ALA A 126 0.26 -8.57 -7.07
C ALA A 126 0.76 -7.81 -5.85
N GLY A 127 1.98 -7.27 -5.92
CA GLY A 127 2.61 -6.50 -4.84
C GLY A 127 2.72 -5.02 -5.17
N GLY A 128 2.05 -4.16 -4.39
CA GLY A 128 2.14 -2.71 -4.52
C GLY A 128 3.19 -2.11 -3.57
N SER A 129 4.06 -1.21 -4.06
CA SER A 129 4.98 -0.43 -3.24
C SER A 129 5.74 -1.29 -2.21
N ALA A 130 5.55 -1.04 -0.92
CA ALA A 130 6.12 -1.82 0.19
C ALA A 130 5.67 -3.31 0.25
N GLY A 131 4.67 -3.71 -0.52
CA GLY A 131 4.26 -5.11 -0.69
C GLY A 131 5.13 -5.88 -1.69
N ALA A 132 5.78 -5.17 -2.61
CA ALA A 132 6.57 -5.77 -3.68
C ALA A 132 7.74 -6.66 -3.18
N PRO A 133 8.49 -6.31 -2.12
CA PRO A 133 9.57 -7.17 -1.62
C PRO A 133 9.09 -8.58 -1.28
N SER A 134 7.97 -8.71 -0.57
CA SER A 134 7.44 -10.04 -0.21
C SER A 134 6.76 -10.75 -1.39
N ALA A 135 6.20 -10.01 -2.34
CA ALA A 135 5.68 -10.60 -3.59
C ALA A 135 6.82 -11.20 -4.45
N MET A 136 7.96 -10.49 -4.59
CA MET A 136 9.15 -11.02 -5.25
C MET A 136 9.72 -12.23 -4.50
N GLN A 137 9.78 -12.17 -3.15
CA GLN A 137 10.22 -13.32 -2.35
C GLN A 137 9.28 -14.51 -2.50
N PHE A 138 7.98 -14.30 -2.63
CA PHE A 138 7.03 -15.38 -2.91
C PHE A 138 7.30 -16.04 -4.26
N ALA A 139 7.51 -15.27 -5.32
CA ALA A 139 7.84 -15.81 -6.64
C ALA A 139 9.18 -16.56 -6.67
N LEU A 140 10.15 -16.19 -5.81
CA LEU A 140 11.44 -16.86 -5.68
C LEU A 140 11.40 -18.13 -4.83
N ARG A 141 10.65 -18.12 -3.73
CA ARG A 141 10.67 -19.18 -2.70
C ARG A 141 9.57 -20.22 -2.91
N HIS A 142 8.48 -19.82 -3.54
CA HIS A 142 7.27 -20.60 -3.77
C HIS A 142 6.87 -20.54 -5.26
N ALA A 143 7.84 -20.73 -6.15
CA ALA A 143 7.65 -20.59 -7.61
C ALA A 143 6.53 -21.50 -8.14
N GLU A 144 6.41 -22.70 -7.59
CA GLU A 144 5.36 -23.67 -7.94
C GLU A 144 3.95 -23.20 -7.53
N ARG A 145 3.87 -22.29 -6.53
CA ARG A 145 2.63 -21.70 -6.02
C ARG A 145 2.26 -20.38 -6.70
N CYS A 146 3.21 -19.80 -7.47
CA CYS A 146 3.05 -18.52 -8.16
C CYS A 146 2.69 -18.76 -9.63
N SER A 147 1.54 -18.25 -10.09
CA SER A 147 1.17 -18.34 -11.51
C SER A 147 1.68 -17.15 -12.33
N ALA A 148 1.71 -15.97 -11.74
CA ALA A 148 2.22 -14.72 -12.32
C ALA A 148 2.61 -13.75 -11.22
N LEU A 149 3.50 -12.82 -11.52
CA LEU A 149 3.91 -11.74 -10.63
C LEU A 149 3.54 -10.39 -11.23
N VAL A 150 2.84 -9.55 -10.46
CA VAL A 150 2.57 -8.15 -10.81
C VAL A 150 3.22 -7.24 -9.77
N LEU A 151 4.04 -6.31 -10.22
CA LEU A 151 4.72 -5.33 -9.38
C LEU A 151 4.22 -3.92 -9.73
N LEU A 152 3.62 -3.23 -8.76
CA LEU A 152 3.08 -1.88 -8.90
C LEU A 152 3.93 -0.90 -8.11
N VAL A 153 4.57 0.07 -8.79
CA VAL A 153 5.47 1.07 -8.17
C VAL A 153 6.37 0.46 -7.08
N PRO A 154 7.12 -0.61 -7.39
CA PRO A 154 7.69 -1.48 -6.39
C PRO A 154 8.78 -0.82 -5.56
N ALA A 155 8.72 -0.96 -4.24
CA ALA A 155 9.89 -0.81 -3.40
C ALA A 155 10.84 -1.99 -3.71
N ALA A 156 11.94 -1.71 -4.39
CA ALA A 156 12.90 -2.72 -4.82
C ALA A 156 14.33 -2.17 -4.78
N TYR A 157 15.27 -3.09 -4.81
CA TYR A 157 16.68 -2.73 -4.92
C TYR A 157 16.98 -2.07 -6.28
N VAL A 158 17.81 -1.03 -6.24
CA VAL A 158 18.43 -0.46 -7.42
C VAL A 158 19.92 -0.19 -7.09
N PRO A 159 20.86 -0.48 -8.01
CA PRO A 159 22.25 -0.11 -7.81
C PRO A 159 22.36 1.41 -7.66
N ARG A 160 22.98 1.88 -6.58
CA ARG A 160 23.31 3.30 -6.41
C ARG A 160 24.72 3.54 -6.89
N ALA A 161 24.93 4.66 -7.56
CA ALA A 161 26.31 5.10 -7.84
C ALA A 161 27.02 5.36 -6.50
N SER A 162 28.30 4.98 -6.42
CA SER A 162 29.10 5.08 -5.19
C SER A 162 29.23 6.50 -4.61
N ASN A 163 28.80 7.52 -5.35
CA ASN A 163 28.86 8.93 -5.01
C ASN A 163 27.51 9.56 -4.65
N GLU A 164 26.43 8.79 -4.71
CA GLU A 164 25.11 9.31 -4.30
C GLU A 164 25.02 9.33 -2.78
N ALA A 165 24.94 10.54 -2.22
CA ALA A 165 24.67 10.72 -0.81
C ALA A 165 23.31 10.13 -0.43
N PRO A 166 23.18 9.48 0.74
CA PRO A 166 21.89 9.04 1.23
C PRO A 166 20.90 10.22 1.22
N LEU A 167 19.66 9.96 0.82
CA LEU A 167 18.59 10.94 0.92
C LEU A 167 18.55 11.51 2.35
N LYS A 168 18.97 12.77 2.50
CA LYS A 168 18.98 13.44 3.80
C LYS A 168 17.55 13.81 4.16
N THR A 169 16.97 13.09 5.08
CA THR A 169 15.73 13.51 5.73
C THR A 169 16.00 14.76 6.57
N PRO A 170 15.19 15.82 6.48
CA PRO A 170 15.37 17.01 7.32
C PRO A 170 15.40 16.65 8.81
N PRO A 171 16.22 17.34 9.63
CA PRO A 171 16.28 17.11 11.08
C PRO A 171 14.89 17.22 11.71
N GLY A 172 14.53 16.27 12.59
CA GLY A 172 13.24 16.23 13.29
C GLY A 172 12.10 15.54 12.51
N THR A 173 12.22 15.32 11.20
CA THR A 173 11.18 14.62 10.41
C THR A 173 10.85 13.23 10.95
N PRO A 174 11.82 12.38 11.36
CA PRO A 174 11.52 11.08 11.93
C PRO A 174 10.71 11.15 13.21
N LEU A 175 11.03 12.10 14.11
CA LEU A 175 10.33 12.27 15.39
C LEU A 175 8.90 12.77 15.20
N LEU A 176 8.69 13.73 14.29
CA LEU A 176 7.35 14.23 13.95
C LEU A 176 6.51 13.12 13.32
N PHE A 177 7.10 12.35 12.39
CA PHE A 177 6.42 11.22 11.75
C PHE A 177 6.06 10.13 12.77
N GLU A 178 7.00 9.71 13.63
CA GLU A 178 6.70 8.75 14.70
C GLU A 178 5.61 9.24 15.66
N THR A 179 5.60 10.53 15.99
CA THR A 179 4.59 11.12 16.87
C THR A 179 3.23 11.13 16.18
N ALA A 180 3.16 11.50 14.89
CA ALA A 180 1.93 11.44 14.10
C ALA A 180 1.39 10.01 14.00
N LEU A 181 2.26 9.01 13.83
CA LEU A 181 1.86 7.60 13.79
C LEU A 181 1.33 7.06 15.14
N ARG A 182 1.56 7.76 16.24
CA ARG A 182 1.07 7.39 17.59
C ARG A 182 -0.32 7.96 17.91
N SER A 183 -0.82 8.91 17.13
CA SER A 183 -2.05 9.62 17.42
C SER A 183 -2.96 9.70 16.19
N ASP A 184 -4.07 8.98 16.24
CA ASP A 184 -5.10 9.05 15.20
C ASP A 184 -5.61 10.48 15.02
N PHE A 185 -5.70 11.27 16.09
CA PHE A 185 -6.13 12.67 16.01
C PHE A 185 -5.11 13.54 15.25
N LEU A 186 -3.82 13.42 15.57
CA LEU A 186 -2.79 14.22 14.89
C LEU A 186 -2.71 13.85 13.41
N PHE A 187 -2.79 12.56 13.10
CA PHE A 187 -2.76 12.10 11.72
C PHE A 187 -3.99 12.57 10.93
N TRP A 188 -5.18 12.45 11.53
CA TRP A 188 -6.42 12.98 10.97
C TRP A 188 -6.35 14.49 10.74
N ALA A 189 -5.85 15.25 11.72
CA ALA A 189 -5.68 16.69 11.61
C ALA A 189 -4.70 17.06 10.46
N MET A 190 -3.62 16.31 10.27
CA MET A 190 -2.70 16.52 9.13
C MET A 190 -3.41 16.30 7.79
N ILE A 191 -4.21 15.24 7.65
CA ILE A 191 -5.00 15.01 6.43
C ILE A 191 -5.95 16.17 6.16
N ARG A 192 -6.61 16.73 7.19
CA ARG A 192 -7.60 17.80 7.04
C ARG A 192 -6.98 19.18 6.82
N LEU A 193 -5.86 19.48 7.48
CA LEU A 193 -5.26 20.82 7.46
C LEU A 193 -4.15 20.98 6.41
N ALA A 194 -3.48 19.90 6.04
CA ALA A 194 -2.35 19.91 5.13
C ALA A 194 -2.39 18.74 4.10
N PRO A 195 -3.52 18.53 3.38
CA PRO A 195 -3.68 17.38 2.49
C PRO A 195 -2.61 17.33 1.40
N ALA A 196 -2.18 18.46 0.84
CA ALA A 196 -1.12 18.51 -0.15
C ALA A 196 0.23 18.03 0.41
N THR A 197 0.53 18.32 1.68
CA THR A 197 1.74 17.84 2.34
C THR A 197 1.68 16.33 2.58
N VAL A 198 0.54 15.82 3.05
CA VAL A 198 0.31 14.39 3.24
C VAL A 198 0.43 13.65 1.90
N MET A 199 -0.20 14.16 0.84
CA MET A 199 -0.14 13.61 -0.50
C MET A 199 1.29 13.51 -1.01
N ARG A 200 2.06 14.59 -0.91
CA ARG A 200 3.47 14.63 -1.34
C ARG A 200 4.37 13.72 -0.48
N ALA A 201 4.20 13.74 0.84
CA ALA A 201 5.12 13.07 1.76
C ALA A 201 4.80 11.60 2.00
N LEU A 202 3.51 11.22 2.03
CA LEU A 202 3.06 9.86 2.35
C LEU A 202 2.57 9.09 1.14
N LEU A 203 1.95 9.76 0.17
CA LEU A 203 1.50 9.14 -1.07
C LEU A 203 2.45 9.38 -2.24
N ALA A 204 3.56 10.08 -2.01
CA ALA A 204 4.61 10.37 -2.99
C ALA A 204 4.08 10.78 -4.37
N THR A 205 2.95 11.50 -4.38
CA THR A 205 2.26 11.94 -5.57
C THR A 205 2.26 13.48 -5.61
N PRO A 206 2.63 14.11 -6.75
CA PRO A 206 2.60 15.55 -6.89
C PRO A 206 1.16 16.09 -6.71
N PRO A 207 0.90 17.01 -5.76
CA PRO A 207 -0.45 17.56 -5.57
C PRO A 207 -0.99 18.34 -6.76
N GLU A 208 -0.11 18.83 -7.61
CA GLU A 208 -0.43 19.50 -8.88
C GLU A 208 -1.12 18.57 -9.86
N ASP A 209 -0.66 17.32 -9.98
CA ASP A 209 -1.25 16.31 -10.86
C ASP A 209 -2.65 15.94 -10.40
N VAL A 210 -2.84 15.80 -9.08
CA VAL A 210 -4.16 15.52 -8.51
C VAL A 210 -5.13 16.68 -8.75
N ARG A 211 -4.68 17.94 -8.62
CA ARG A 211 -5.55 19.10 -8.89
C ARG A 211 -5.95 19.21 -10.37
N ALA A 212 -5.08 18.73 -11.27
CA ALA A 212 -5.34 18.73 -12.70
C ALA A 212 -6.19 17.53 -13.17
N ALA A 213 -6.30 16.50 -12.35
CA ALA A 213 -7.02 15.28 -12.68
C ALA A 213 -8.56 15.43 -12.61
N SER A 214 -9.27 14.43 -13.10
CA SER A 214 -10.74 14.38 -13.04
C SER A 214 -11.25 14.37 -11.58
N ALA A 215 -12.52 14.72 -11.39
CA ALA A 215 -13.16 14.70 -10.07
C ALA A 215 -13.11 13.29 -9.43
N ASP A 216 -13.26 12.24 -10.22
CA ASP A 216 -13.20 10.85 -9.76
C ASP A 216 -11.79 10.50 -9.26
N GLU A 217 -10.73 10.90 -9.97
CA GLU A 217 -9.36 10.72 -9.54
C GLU A 217 -9.03 11.52 -8.26
N GLN A 218 -9.54 12.75 -8.15
CA GLN A 218 -9.41 13.55 -6.93
C GLN A 218 -10.09 12.87 -5.74
N ALA A 219 -11.29 12.30 -5.95
CA ALA A 219 -12.02 11.55 -4.92
C ALA A 219 -11.25 10.28 -4.50
N ARG A 220 -10.73 9.51 -5.47
CA ARG A 220 -9.88 8.34 -5.21
C ARG A 220 -8.65 8.70 -4.38
N MET A 221 -8.00 9.81 -4.70
CA MET A 221 -6.81 10.26 -3.95
C MET A 221 -7.16 10.72 -2.52
N ALA A 222 -8.32 11.34 -2.32
CA ALA A 222 -8.81 11.67 -0.98
C ALA A 222 -9.09 10.40 -0.17
N GLU A 223 -9.71 9.39 -0.77
CA GLU A 223 -9.95 8.10 -0.17
C GLU A 223 -8.64 7.39 0.21
N MET A 224 -7.62 7.40 -0.67
CA MET A 224 -6.31 6.83 -0.40
C MET A 224 -5.61 7.46 0.83
N MET A 225 -5.82 8.76 1.09
CA MET A 225 -5.35 9.40 2.33
C MET A 225 -6.13 8.93 3.55
N GLU A 226 -7.46 8.82 3.43
CA GLU A 226 -8.33 8.44 4.55
C GLU A 226 -8.24 6.96 4.91
N ILE A 227 -7.87 6.11 3.94
CA ILE A 227 -7.76 4.66 4.17
C ILE A 227 -6.67 4.33 5.20
N ILE A 228 -5.69 5.20 5.39
CA ILE A 228 -4.62 5.04 6.39
C ILE A 228 -5.18 5.15 7.82
N LEU A 229 -6.36 5.77 8.01
CA LEU A 229 -7.02 5.85 9.32
C LEU A 229 -7.74 4.53 9.68
N PRO A 230 -7.72 4.10 10.94
CA PRO A 230 -6.92 4.63 12.06
C PRO A 230 -5.44 4.27 11.91
N VAL A 231 -4.56 5.26 11.98
CA VAL A 231 -3.10 5.03 11.82
C VAL A 231 -2.53 4.17 12.95
N SER A 232 -3.12 4.25 14.14
CA SER A 232 -2.73 3.43 15.30
C SER A 232 -2.83 1.92 15.02
N ARG A 233 -3.73 1.50 14.14
CA ARG A 233 -3.92 0.11 13.72
C ARG A 233 -2.96 -0.35 12.63
N ARG A 234 -2.18 0.58 12.06
CA ARG A 234 -1.24 0.32 10.94
C ARG A 234 0.21 0.63 11.32
N ARG A 235 0.40 1.25 12.50
CA ARG A 235 1.68 1.78 12.93
C ARG A 235 2.80 0.73 12.96
N LEU A 236 2.54 -0.47 13.49
CA LEU A 236 3.56 -1.52 13.57
C LEU A 236 4.02 -1.97 12.19
N GLY A 237 3.07 -2.13 11.26
CA GLY A 237 3.36 -2.47 9.87
C GLY A 237 4.13 -1.36 9.15
N LEU A 238 3.76 -0.08 9.35
CA LEU A 238 4.49 1.06 8.79
C LEU A 238 5.95 1.13 9.26
N LEU A 239 6.19 0.88 10.55
CA LEU A 239 7.55 0.84 11.09
C LEU A 239 8.34 -0.36 10.54
N ASN A 240 7.70 -1.52 10.39
CA ASN A 240 8.33 -2.68 9.78
C ASN A 240 8.66 -2.43 8.30
N ASP A 241 7.75 -1.82 7.54
CA ASP A 241 8.02 -1.46 6.15
C ASP A 241 9.21 -0.53 6.00
N ALA A 242 9.32 0.49 6.85
CA ALA A 242 10.46 1.39 6.86
C ALA A 242 11.77 0.63 7.14
N ALA A 243 11.77 -0.30 8.10
CA ALA A 243 12.93 -1.14 8.41
C ALA A 243 13.32 -2.05 7.25
N VAL A 244 12.35 -2.76 6.64
CA VAL A 244 12.59 -3.65 5.50
C VAL A 244 13.10 -2.87 4.29
N ILE A 245 12.47 -1.75 3.93
CA ILE A 245 12.84 -0.96 2.74
C ILE A 245 14.21 -0.33 2.90
N SER A 246 14.58 0.13 4.11
CA SER A 246 15.88 0.75 4.36
C SER A 246 17.07 -0.19 4.13
N THR A 247 16.84 -1.51 4.16
CA THR A 247 17.87 -2.55 4.07
C THR A 247 17.64 -3.53 2.95
N LEU A 248 16.83 -3.17 1.93
CA LEU A 248 16.49 -4.07 0.82
C LEU A 248 17.75 -4.59 0.12
N PRO A 249 18.03 -5.90 0.18
CA PRO A 249 19.12 -6.49 -0.57
C PRO A 249 18.76 -6.67 -2.04
N ARG A 250 19.76 -6.86 -2.89
CA ARG A 250 19.51 -7.33 -4.25
C ARG A 250 19.00 -8.77 -4.20
N TYR A 251 17.78 -8.99 -4.69
CA TYR A 251 17.22 -10.32 -4.87
C TYR A 251 17.78 -10.97 -6.15
N GLN A 252 17.76 -12.30 -6.22
CA GLN A 252 18.13 -13.07 -7.41
C GLN A 252 16.98 -13.06 -8.43
N LEU A 253 16.69 -11.88 -8.98
CA LEU A 253 15.56 -11.64 -9.89
C LEU A 253 15.60 -12.54 -11.12
N GLU A 254 16.79 -12.93 -11.55
CA GLU A 254 17.05 -13.81 -12.68
C GLU A 254 16.47 -15.23 -12.50
N ARG A 255 16.13 -15.58 -11.25
CA ARG A 255 15.50 -16.86 -10.89
C ARG A 255 13.97 -16.81 -10.89
N ILE A 256 13.36 -15.65 -11.04
CA ILE A 256 11.91 -15.54 -11.17
C ILE A 256 11.55 -16.07 -12.55
N SER A 257 10.89 -17.22 -12.60
CA SER A 257 10.55 -17.93 -13.84
C SER A 257 9.09 -17.74 -14.29
N VAL A 258 8.27 -17.09 -13.46
CA VAL A 258 6.86 -16.85 -13.79
C VAL A 258 6.70 -15.61 -14.65
N PRO A 259 5.65 -15.55 -15.49
CA PRO A 259 5.30 -14.33 -16.22
C PRO A 259 5.24 -13.15 -15.24
N THR A 260 5.86 -12.03 -15.60
CA THR A 260 5.97 -10.88 -14.71
C THR A 260 5.58 -9.59 -15.43
N LEU A 261 4.70 -8.80 -14.78
CA LEU A 261 4.34 -7.45 -15.20
C LEU A 261 4.87 -6.46 -14.15
N VAL A 262 5.56 -5.43 -14.60
CA VAL A 262 6.05 -4.35 -13.74
C VAL A 262 5.52 -3.02 -14.24
N LEU A 263 4.80 -2.29 -13.38
CA LEU A 263 4.27 -0.95 -13.69
C LEU A 263 4.88 0.09 -12.75
N SER A 264 5.25 1.25 -13.30
CA SER A 264 5.72 2.37 -12.47
C SER A 264 5.54 3.71 -13.19
N VAL A 265 5.76 4.81 -12.46
CA VAL A 265 5.54 6.18 -12.93
C VAL A 265 6.82 7.00 -12.73
N ALA A 266 7.22 7.76 -13.74
CA ALA A 266 8.54 8.42 -13.75
C ALA A 266 8.65 9.58 -12.74
N ASP A 267 7.56 10.27 -12.42
CA ASP A 267 7.48 11.36 -11.45
C ASP A 267 7.08 10.91 -10.03
N ASP A 268 7.12 9.61 -9.76
CA ASP A 268 6.93 9.05 -8.41
C ASP A 268 7.98 9.63 -7.45
N LEU A 269 7.52 10.34 -6.42
CA LEU A 269 8.39 11.03 -5.47
C LEU A 269 9.16 10.09 -4.52
N PHE A 270 8.81 8.81 -4.46
CA PHE A 270 9.66 7.77 -3.82
C PHE A 270 10.76 7.27 -4.75
N GLY A 271 10.76 7.66 -6.03
CA GLY A 271 11.76 7.26 -7.00
C GLY A 271 11.72 5.76 -7.35
N THR A 272 10.55 5.14 -7.31
CA THR A 272 10.40 3.70 -7.59
C THR A 272 10.60 3.34 -9.06
N PHE A 273 10.59 4.31 -9.97
CA PHE A 273 10.66 4.06 -11.42
C PHE A 273 11.93 3.33 -11.83
N GLU A 274 13.09 3.78 -11.37
CA GLU A 274 14.36 3.12 -11.70
C GLU A 274 14.47 1.73 -11.06
N ALA A 275 13.93 1.55 -9.86
CA ALA A 275 13.86 0.23 -9.21
C ALA A 275 12.95 -0.74 -9.98
N ALA A 276 11.84 -0.23 -10.52
CA ALA A 276 10.92 -0.97 -11.38
C ALA A 276 11.59 -1.38 -12.70
N ARG A 277 12.27 -0.44 -13.37
CA ARG A 277 13.03 -0.70 -14.60
C ARG A 277 14.15 -1.72 -14.37
N TYR A 278 14.91 -1.55 -13.28
CA TYR A 278 15.94 -2.50 -12.88
C TYR A 278 15.35 -3.89 -12.66
N SER A 279 14.25 -3.99 -11.92
CA SER A 279 13.58 -5.27 -11.69
C SER A 279 13.13 -5.92 -12.99
N ALA A 280 12.45 -5.17 -13.86
CA ALA A 280 11.98 -5.68 -15.15
C ALA A 280 13.13 -6.13 -16.07
N SER A 281 14.28 -5.44 -16.05
CA SER A 281 15.43 -5.81 -16.88
C SER A 281 16.18 -7.06 -16.39
N HIS A 282 15.96 -7.48 -15.14
CA HIS A 282 16.63 -8.65 -14.53
C HIS A 282 15.72 -9.85 -14.34
N ILE A 283 14.40 -9.68 -14.44
CA ILE A 283 13.44 -10.79 -14.42
C ILE A 283 13.27 -11.29 -15.87
N PRO A 284 13.53 -12.57 -16.15
CA PRO A 284 13.37 -13.12 -17.50
C PRO A 284 11.95 -12.90 -18.04
N HIS A 285 11.86 -12.37 -19.24
CA HIS A 285 10.58 -12.14 -19.95
C HIS A 285 9.60 -11.21 -19.21
N ALA A 286 10.07 -10.37 -18.29
CA ALA A 286 9.23 -9.39 -17.66
C ALA A 286 8.79 -8.30 -18.65
N ARG A 287 7.51 -7.94 -18.60
CA ARG A 287 6.96 -6.79 -19.31
C ARG A 287 6.99 -5.56 -18.40
N PHE A 288 7.53 -4.46 -18.89
CA PHE A 288 7.54 -3.17 -18.18
C PHE A 288 6.55 -2.20 -18.84
N VAL A 289 5.74 -1.54 -18.01
CA VAL A 289 4.85 -0.44 -18.40
C VAL A 289 5.20 0.77 -17.55
N GLY A 290 5.62 1.85 -18.20
CA GLY A 290 6.02 3.09 -17.54
C GLY A 290 5.15 4.25 -17.99
N TYR A 291 4.62 5.02 -17.03
CA TYR A 291 3.91 6.28 -17.26
C TYR A 291 4.83 7.47 -16.98
N ALA A 292 4.64 8.58 -17.69
CA ALA A 292 5.49 9.75 -17.53
C ALA A 292 5.14 10.56 -16.27
N THR A 293 3.84 10.65 -15.95
CA THR A 293 3.30 11.43 -14.84
C THR A 293 2.22 10.68 -14.10
N GLY A 294 1.84 11.14 -12.89
CA GLY A 294 0.78 10.56 -12.08
C GLY A 294 1.23 10.16 -10.67
N GLY A 295 2.52 10.30 -10.36
CA GLY A 295 3.08 10.01 -9.04
C GLY A 295 2.96 8.54 -8.63
N HIS A 296 3.17 8.27 -7.36
CA HIS A 296 3.18 6.90 -6.80
C HIS A 296 1.83 6.18 -6.95
N LEU A 297 0.74 6.92 -7.11
CA LEU A 297 -0.61 6.35 -7.25
C LEU A 297 -1.18 6.49 -8.67
N TRP A 298 -0.31 6.67 -9.68
CA TRP A 298 -0.64 6.68 -11.12
C TRP A 298 -1.88 7.51 -11.47
N VAL A 299 -1.99 8.72 -10.89
CA VAL A 299 -3.11 9.65 -11.12
C VAL A 299 -3.30 9.90 -12.62
N GLY A 300 -4.54 9.79 -13.09
CA GLY A 300 -4.88 9.89 -14.51
C GLY A 300 -4.74 8.60 -15.30
N HIS A 301 -4.11 7.55 -14.74
CA HIS A 301 -3.88 6.26 -15.42
C HIS A 301 -4.58 5.08 -14.74
N HIS A 302 -5.47 5.33 -13.78
CA HIS A 302 -6.03 4.26 -12.94
C HIS A 302 -6.73 3.17 -13.76
N GLN A 303 -7.58 3.53 -14.71
CA GLN A 303 -8.29 2.57 -15.56
C GLN A 303 -7.35 1.82 -16.52
N GLU A 304 -6.32 2.50 -17.01
CA GLU A 304 -5.28 1.88 -17.84
C GLU A 304 -4.50 0.82 -17.05
N VAL A 305 -4.08 1.15 -15.83
CA VAL A 305 -3.39 0.22 -14.93
C VAL A 305 -4.23 -1.02 -14.62
N LEU A 306 -5.53 -0.83 -14.31
CA LEU A 306 -6.44 -1.96 -14.09
C LEU A 306 -6.59 -2.84 -15.32
N SER A 307 -6.74 -2.22 -16.51
CA SER A 307 -6.87 -2.92 -17.78
C SER A 307 -5.60 -3.70 -18.13
N GLU A 308 -4.41 -3.10 -17.90
CA GLU A 308 -3.11 -3.74 -18.12
C GLU A 308 -2.93 -4.97 -17.22
N ILE A 309 -3.30 -4.87 -15.94
CA ILE A 309 -3.24 -6.00 -15.00
C ILE A 309 -4.20 -7.12 -15.46
N ALA A 310 -5.46 -6.78 -15.74
CA ALA A 310 -6.46 -7.76 -16.16
C ALA A 310 -6.07 -8.46 -17.46
N ALA A 311 -5.59 -7.70 -18.46
CA ALA A 311 -5.13 -8.26 -19.74
C ALA A 311 -3.91 -9.18 -19.58
N PHE A 312 -2.98 -8.81 -18.69
CA PHE A 312 -1.81 -9.64 -18.39
C PHE A 312 -2.18 -10.94 -17.68
N LEU A 313 -3.09 -10.88 -16.71
CA LEU A 313 -3.50 -12.07 -15.94
C LEU A 313 -4.38 -13.06 -16.73
N LYS A 314 -4.94 -12.64 -17.88
CA LYS A 314 -5.73 -13.49 -18.79
C LYS A 314 -4.87 -14.26 -19.81
N GLN A 315 -3.56 -14.00 -19.88
CA GLN A 315 -2.61 -14.69 -20.78
C GLN A 315 -2.21 -16.05 -20.22
#